data_b776a86d4669a53eed1f00ef0d99b09b
#
_entry.id   b776a86d4669a53eed1f00ef0d99b09b
#
_cell.length_a   1.000
_cell.length_b   1.000
_cell.length_c   1.000
_cell.angle_alpha   90.00
_cell.angle_beta   90.00
_cell.angle_gamma   90.00
#
_symmetry.space_group_name_H-M   'P 1'
#
loop_
_entity.id
_entity.type
_entity.pdbx_description
1 polymer ?
#
loop_
_entity_poly.entity_id
_entity_poly.type
_entity_poly.pdbx_seq_one_letter_code
_entity_poly.pdbx_strand_id
1 'polypeptide(L)'
;MFVFGSVVSGQEAVKGLMYVKKPLWDNYGMLFDMSEKSKINSMWMKNTFIPLDVIFLDEDMNIVGYKENNIPHSLKQIKINTPSKYVLEMNGGTVRKFSLKKGDKIFFINYKWIIIIILILIFIIFYFKYL
;
A
#
# COMPACT_ATOMS: atom_id res chain seq x y z
N MET A 1 -8.06 2.76 9.52
CA MET A 1 -7.20 1.55 9.62
C MET A 1 -5.74 1.97 9.60
N PHE A 2 -4.90 1.36 10.43
CA PHE A 2 -3.45 1.54 10.37
C PHE A 2 -2.83 0.49 9.46
N VAL A 3 -1.97 0.96 8.53
CA VAL A 3 -1.24 0.12 7.58
C VAL A 3 0.23 0.54 7.62
N PHE A 4 1.12 -0.43 7.66
CA PHE A 4 2.54 -0.19 7.46
C PHE A 4 3.00 -0.77 6.13
N GLY A 5 4.05 -0.23 5.55
CA GLY A 5 4.50 -0.75 4.26
C GLY A 5 5.51 0.13 3.56
N SER A 6 5.68 -0.14 2.28
CA SER A 6 6.55 0.64 1.40
C SER A 6 5.74 1.66 0.58
N VAL A 7 6.35 2.80 0.34
CA VAL A 7 5.87 3.79 -0.63
C VAL A 7 6.71 3.68 -1.88
N VAL A 8 6.06 3.56 -3.03
CA VAL A 8 6.71 3.43 -4.33
C VAL A 8 6.18 4.48 -5.31
N SER A 9 7.06 4.93 -6.20
CA SER A 9 6.73 5.85 -7.28
C SER A 9 7.62 5.61 -8.50
N GLY A 10 7.32 6.21 -9.64
CA GLY A 10 8.13 6.09 -10.84
C GLY A 10 8.37 4.65 -11.25
N GLN A 11 9.62 4.27 -11.52
CA GLN A 11 9.99 2.92 -11.98
C GLN A 11 9.73 1.83 -10.94
N GLU A 12 9.87 2.13 -9.64
CA GLU A 12 9.54 1.17 -8.57
C GLU A 12 8.06 0.81 -8.58
N ALA A 13 7.19 1.78 -8.89
CA ALA A 13 5.76 1.55 -9.03
C ALA A 13 5.42 0.63 -10.21
N VAL A 14 6.21 0.65 -11.28
CA VAL A 14 6.00 -0.26 -12.42
C VAL A 14 6.17 -1.71 -12.01
N LYS A 15 7.16 -2.01 -11.16
CA LYS A 15 7.38 -3.36 -10.63
C LYS A 15 6.33 -3.73 -9.58
N GLY A 16 6.02 -2.81 -8.65
CA GLY A 16 5.05 -3.05 -7.57
C GLY A 16 5.30 -4.38 -6.86
N LEU A 17 4.27 -5.18 -6.71
CA LEU A 17 4.31 -6.52 -6.09
C LEU A 17 4.53 -7.66 -7.12
N MET A 18 5.02 -7.35 -8.32
CA MET A 18 5.40 -8.40 -9.28
C MET A 18 6.40 -9.39 -8.65
N TYR A 19 6.23 -10.66 -8.98
CA TYR A 19 7.09 -11.78 -8.55
C TYR A 19 7.06 -12.11 -7.05
N VAL A 20 6.26 -11.42 -6.24
CA VAL A 20 6.00 -11.81 -4.85
C VAL A 20 5.12 -13.04 -4.84
N LYS A 21 5.61 -14.13 -4.23
CA LYS A 21 4.95 -15.45 -4.23
C LYS A 21 4.29 -15.81 -2.90
N LYS A 22 4.64 -15.11 -1.83
CA LYS A 22 4.05 -15.34 -0.51
C LYS A 22 3.10 -14.19 -0.16
N PRO A 23 1.99 -14.47 0.53
CA PRO A 23 1.13 -13.41 1.05
C PRO A 23 1.94 -12.37 1.83
N LEU A 24 1.49 -11.14 1.79
CA LEU A 24 2.03 -10.06 2.62
C LEU A 24 1.70 -10.32 4.09
N TRP A 25 2.45 -9.71 4.99
CA TRP A 25 2.07 -9.71 6.39
C TRP A 25 0.73 -8.98 6.59
N ASP A 26 0.00 -9.35 7.63
CA ASP A 26 -1.21 -8.64 8.01
C ASP A 26 -0.91 -7.15 8.24
N ASN A 27 -1.83 -6.29 7.80
CA ASN A 27 -1.69 -4.84 7.82
C ASN A 27 -0.48 -4.27 7.04
N TYR A 28 0.22 -5.09 6.26
CA TYR A 28 1.22 -4.60 5.32
C TYR A 28 0.56 -4.26 3.98
N GLY A 29 0.98 -3.13 3.40
CA GLY A 29 0.55 -2.71 2.08
C GLY A 29 1.65 -2.03 1.30
N MET A 30 1.53 -2.02 -0.02
CA MET A 30 2.37 -1.20 -0.89
C MET A 30 1.56 0.00 -1.36
N LEU A 31 2.01 1.18 -0.97
CA LEU A 31 1.38 2.45 -1.33
C LEU A 31 2.07 3.03 -2.57
N PHE A 32 1.30 3.15 -3.63
CA PHE A 32 1.72 3.79 -4.88
C PHE A 32 1.37 5.27 -4.79
N ASP A 33 2.39 6.12 -4.77
CA ASP A 33 2.21 7.55 -4.97
C ASP A 33 2.14 7.80 -6.48
N MET A 34 0.96 8.09 -6.98
CA MET A 34 0.72 8.33 -8.39
C MET A 34 1.15 9.75 -8.81
N SER A 35 1.75 10.47 -7.90
CA SER A 35 2.59 11.68 -7.90
C SER A 35 2.04 12.93 -8.57
N GLU A 36 1.11 12.84 -9.45
CA GLU A 36 0.56 14.01 -10.11
C GLU A 36 -0.93 14.10 -9.78
N LYS A 37 -1.50 15.25 -9.97
CA LYS A 37 -2.90 15.60 -9.70
C LYS A 37 -3.85 14.40 -9.73
N SER A 38 -4.79 14.36 -8.80
CA SER A 38 -5.86 13.37 -8.76
C SER A 38 -6.41 13.06 -10.14
N LYS A 39 -6.21 11.83 -10.60
CA LYS A 39 -6.69 11.33 -11.88
C LYS A 39 -7.25 9.92 -11.72
N ILE A 40 -7.96 9.45 -12.72
CA ILE A 40 -8.38 8.04 -12.75
C ILE A 40 -7.15 7.19 -12.99
N ASN A 41 -6.73 6.49 -11.95
CA ASN A 41 -5.59 5.59 -11.97
C ASN A 41 -6.04 4.17 -12.34
N SER A 42 -5.15 3.43 -12.97
CA SER A 42 -5.39 2.07 -13.38
C SER A 42 -4.22 1.18 -12.99
N MET A 43 -4.54 0.03 -12.41
CA MET A 43 -3.59 -1.01 -12.02
C MET A 43 -3.83 -2.28 -12.84
N TRP A 44 -2.97 -3.27 -12.70
CA TRP A 44 -3.12 -4.61 -13.28
C TRP A 44 -2.45 -5.65 -12.39
N MET A 45 -2.70 -6.93 -12.68
CA MET A 45 -2.10 -8.05 -11.94
C MET A 45 -1.00 -8.75 -12.73
N LYS A 46 -0.37 -8.04 -13.71
CA LYS A 46 0.71 -8.60 -14.52
C LYS A 46 1.84 -9.11 -13.62
N ASN A 47 2.28 -10.35 -13.84
CA ASN A 47 3.36 -10.99 -13.08
C ASN A 47 3.15 -10.98 -11.56
N THR A 48 1.93 -10.82 -11.07
CA THR A 48 1.56 -10.82 -9.66
C THR A 48 0.98 -12.18 -9.31
N PHE A 49 1.58 -12.87 -8.34
CA PHE A 49 1.30 -14.27 -8.00
C PHE A 49 0.27 -14.44 -6.90
N ILE A 50 0.04 -13.42 -6.11
CA ILE A 50 -0.90 -13.44 -4.99
C ILE A 50 -2.13 -12.60 -5.30
N PRO A 51 -3.33 -13.00 -4.84
CA PRO A 51 -4.51 -12.15 -4.98
C PRO A 51 -4.35 -10.89 -4.15
N LEU A 52 -4.77 -9.75 -4.70
CA LEU A 52 -4.66 -8.45 -4.04
C LEU A 52 -6.00 -7.74 -4.00
N ASP A 53 -6.22 -7.01 -2.90
CA ASP A 53 -7.17 -5.92 -2.84
C ASP A 53 -6.46 -4.63 -3.28
N VAL A 54 -7.06 -3.92 -4.21
CA VAL A 54 -6.56 -2.63 -4.72
C VAL A 54 -7.48 -1.54 -4.24
N ILE A 55 -6.97 -0.67 -3.37
CA ILE A 55 -7.71 0.39 -2.68
C ILE A 55 -7.24 1.74 -3.22
N PHE A 56 -8.17 2.55 -3.70
CA PHE A 56 -7.89 3.88 -4.24
C PHE A 56 -8.15 4.92 -3.17
N LEU A 57 -7.20 5.84 -2.98
CA LEU A 57 -7.22 6.84 -1.92
C LEU A 57 -7.09 8.24 -2.51
N ASP A 58 -7.76 9.21 -1.89
CA ASP A 58 -7.57 10.63 -2.18
C ASP A 58 -6.26 11.16 -1.55
N GLU A 59 -6.01 12.46 -1.68
CA GLU A 59 -4.83 13.12 -1.13
C GLU A 59 -4.80 13.14 0.40
N ASP A 60 -5.94 13.00 1.05
CA ASP A 60 -6.09 12.92 2.51
C ASP A 60 -6.10 11.49 3.03
N MET A 61 -5.81 10.51 2.16
CA MET A 61 -5.80 9.08 2.48
C MET A 61 -7.18 8.50 2.82
N ASN A 62 -8.26 9.10 2.35
CA ASN A 62 -9.59 8.53 2.46
C ASN A 62 -9.86 7.57 1.29
N ILE A 63 -10.53 6.47 1.55
CA ILE A 63 -10.92 5.49 0.53
C ILE A 63 -11.98 6.12 -0.39
N VAL A 64 -11.65 6.22 -1.68
CA VAL A 64 -12.59 6.66 -2.72
C VAL A 64 -13.19 5.50 -3.51
N GLY A 65 -12.62 4.31 -3.36
CA GLY A 65 -13.13 3.07 -3.94
C GLY A 65 -12.10 1.95 -3.84
N TYR A 66 -12.51 0.73 -4.21
CA TYR A 66 -11.62 -0.42 -4.18
C TYR A 66 -12.08 -1.52 -5.16
N LYS A 67 -11.19 -2.46 -5.43
CA LYS A 67 -11.44 -3.72 -6.13
C LYS A 67 -10.85 -4.86 -5.32
N GLU A 68 -11.70 -5.81 -4.91
CA GLU A 68 -11.32 -6.90 -4.03
C GLU A 68 -10.87 -8.13 -4.83
N ASN A 69 -9.98 -8.91 -4.22
CA ASN A 69 -9.57 -10.24 -4.69
C ASN A 69 -9.22 -10.28 -6.18
N ASN A 70 -8.41 -9.31 -6.62
CA ASN A 70 -7.99 -9.29 -8.02
C ASN A 70 -7.18 -10.54 -8.36
N ILE A 71 -7.50 -11.12 -9.52
CA ILE A 71 -6.99 -12.43 -9.94
C ILE A 71 -5.52 -12.32 -10.35
N PRO A 72 -4.62 -13.13 -9.79
CA PRO A 72 -3.22 -13.18 -10.19
C PRO A 72 -3.05 -13.31 -11.71
N HIS A 73 -2.00 -12.68 -12.24
CA HIS A 73 -1.62 -12.66 -13.66
C HIS A 73 -2.64 -12.03 -14.63
N SER A 74 -3.76 -11.52 -14.14
CA SER A 74 -4.74 -10.85 -15.00
C SER A 74 -4.18 -9.57 -15.60
N LEU A 75 -4.36 -9.38 -16.89
CA LEU A 75 -4.01 -8.14 -17.61
C LEU A 75 -5.20 -7.18 -17.68
N LYS A 76 -6.35 -7.56 -17.10
CA LYS A 76 -7.50 -6.67 -17.04
C LYS A 76 -7.18 -5.44 -16.21
N GLN A 77 -7.59 -4.27 -16.71
CA GLN A 77 -7.45 -3.03 -15.96
C GLN A 77 -8.29 -3.03 -14.68
N ILE A 78 -7.65 -2.68 -13.59
CA ILE A 78 -8.26 -2.48 -12.28
C ILE A 78 -8.36 -0.99 -12.06
N LYS A 79 -9.55 -0.44 -12.14
CA LYS A 79 -9.82 0.99 -11.98
C LYS A 79 -11.19 1.25 -11.39
N ILE A 80 -11.38 2.44 -10.87
CA ILE A 80 -12.67 3.02 -10.49
C ILE A 80 -12.90 4.30 -11.30
N ASN A 81 -14.13 4.80 -11.31
CA ASN A 81 -14.48 6.02 -12.05
C ASN A 81 -14.29 7.32 -11.22
N THR A 82 -13.58 7.22 -10.10
CA THR A 82 -13.27 8.34 -9.21
C THR A 82 -11.79 8.63 -9.26
N PRO A 83 -11.35 9.89 -9.39
CA PRO A 83 -9.94 10.25 -9.26
C PRO A 83 -9.34 9.80 -7.94
N SER A 84 -8.07 9.43 -7.95
CA SER A 84 -7.31 9.07 -6.75
C SER A 84 -5.90 9.64 -6.83
N LYS A 85 -5.28 9.93 -5.70
CA LYS A 85 -3.87 10.31 -5.62
C LYS A 85 -2.98 9.11 -5.33
N TYR A 86 -3.46 8.22 -4.48
CA TYR A 86 -2.73 7.02 -4.08
C TYR A 86 -3.50 5.76 -4.44
N VAL A 87 -2.76 4.69 -4.63
CA VAL A 87 -3.31 3.34 -4.71
C VAL A 87 -2.59 2.49 -3.67
N LEU A 88 -3.35 1.75 -2.88
CA LEU A 88 -2.83 0.86 -1.86
C LEU A 88 -3.14 -0.58 -2.24
N GLU A 89 -2.10 -1.40 -2.41
CA GLU A 89 -2.22 -2.84 -2.62
C GLU A 89 -2.00 -3.58 -1.31
N MET A 90 -2.93 -4.47 -0.99
CA MET A 90 -2.91 -5.32 0.20
C MET A 90 -3.32 -6.76 -0.18
N ASN A 91 -3.11 -7.71 0.72
CA ASN A 91 -3.60 -9.09 0.49
C ASN A 91 -5.08 -9.10 0.12
N GLY A 92 -5.44 -9.97 -0.82
CA GLY A 92 -6.84 -10.21 -1.17
C GLY A 92 -7.66 -10.60 0.06
N GLY A 93 -8.85 -10.01 0.18
CA GLY A 93 -9.76 -10.20 1.32
C GLY A 93 -9.55 -9.23 2.47
N THR A 94 -8.57 -8.32 2.41
CA THR A 94 -8.31 -7.31 3.45
C THR A 94 -9.50 -6.37 3.61
N VAL A 95 -10.09 -5.89 2.53
CA VAL A 95 -11.26 -5.00 2.56
C VAL A 95 -12.39 -5.63 3.37
N ARG A 96 -12.68 -6.90 3.12
CA ARG A 96 -13.72 -7.65 3.83
C ARG A 96 -13.34 -7.91 5.29
N LYS A 97 -12.11 -8.35 5.55
CA LYS A 97 -11.60 -8.66 6.89
C LYS A 97 -11.74 -7.48 7.85
N PHE A 98 -11.46 -6.27 7.38
CA PHE A 98 -11.51 -5.05 8.18
C PHE A 98 -12.77 -4.21 7.95
N SER A 99 -13.74 -4.74 7.19
CA SER A 99 -14.99 -4.05 6.84
C SER A 99 -14.77 -2.64 6.29
N LEU A 100 -13.74 -2.48 5.45
CA LEU A 100 -13.39 -1.19 4.87
C LEU A 100 -14.45 -0.74 3.89
N LYS A 101 -14.71 0.56 3.89
CA LYS A 101 -15.70 1.18 3.01
C LYS A 101 -15.23 2.54 2.52
N LYS A 102 -15.87 3.01 1.45
CA LYS A 102 -15.65 4.37 0.92
C LYS A 102 -15.86 5.41 2.03
N GLY A 103 -14.90 6.34 2.15
CA GLY A 103 -14.85 7.37 3.18
C GLY A 103 -14.01 7.01 4.41
N ASP A 104 -13.65 5.74 4.60
CA ASP A 104 -12.75 5.36 5.68
C ASP A 104 -11.34 5.90 5.45
N LYS A 105 -10.66 6.29 6.53
CA LYS A 105 -9.31 6.82 6.49
C LYS A 105 -8.27 5.74 6.71
N ILE A 106 -7.23 5.75 5.88
CA ILE A 106 -6.04 4.91 6.05
C ILE A 106 -4.93 5.74 6.70
N PHE A 107 -4.38 5.24 7.81
CA PHE A 107 -3.20 5.79 8.46
C PHE A 107 -2.00 4.95 8.04
N PHE A 108 -1.23 5.45 7.08
CA PHE A 108 -0.11 4.71 6.49
C PHE A 108 1.21 5.10 7.13
N ILE A 109 2.00 4.09 7.53
CA ILE A 109 3.32 4.27 8.13
C ILE A 109 4.35 3.61 7.21
N ASN A 110 5.24 4.42 6.63
CA ASN A 110 6.35 3.89 5.84
C ASN A 110 7.34 3.17 6.77
N TYR A 111 7.57 1.88 6.52
CA TYR A 111 8.45 1.04 7.35
C TYR A 111 9.87 1.59 7.48
N LYS A 112 10.36 2.34 6.50
CA LYS A 112 11.67 3.00 6.56
C LYS A 112 11.80 3.94 7.76
N TRP A 113 10.73 4.67 8.10
CA TRP A 113 10.70 5.51 9.28
C TRP A 113 10.74 4.72 10.58
N ILE A 114 10.10 3.56 10.62
CA ILE A 114 10.15 2.66 11.79
C ILE A 114 11.58 2.22 12.04
N ILE A 115 12.32 1.80 11.00
CA ILE A 115 13.74 1.40 11.11
C ILE A 115 14.58 2.57 11.62
N ILE A 116 14.41 3.77 11.10
CA ILE A 116 15.15 4.96 11.52
C ILE A 116 14.92 5.24 13.01
N ILE A 117 13.67 5.20 13.46
CA ILE A 117 13.31 5.41 14.89
C ILE A 117 13.98 4.35 15.77
N ILE A 118 13.94 3.09 15.37
CA ILE A 118 14.59 2.00 16.12
C ILE A 118 16.10 2.25 16.23
N LEU A 119 16.77 2.63 15.14
CA LEU A 119 18.21 2.92 15.14
C LEU A 119 18.56 4.10 16.06
N ILE A 120 17.74 5.14 16.05
CA ILE A 120 17.91 6.29 16.95
C ILE A 120 17.76 5.85 18.41
N LEU A 121 16.76 5.04 18.75
CA LEU A 121 16.55 4.55 20.10
C LEU A 121 17.72 3.67 20.57
N ILE A 122 18.23 2.78 19.71
CA ILE A 122 19.41 1.95 20.01
C ILE A 122 20.61 2.84 20.28
N PHE A 123 20.83 3.86 19.45
CA PHE A 123 21.93 4.82 19.63
C PHE A 123 21.84 5.55 20.96
N ILE A 124 20.64 6.04 21.31
CA ILE A 124 20.40 6.75 22.59
C ILE A 124 20.70 5.82 23.78
N ILE A 125 20.18 4.57 23.75
CA ILE A 125 20.41 3.60 24.83
C ILE A 125 21.92 3.32 24.97
N PHE A 126 22.62 3.14 23.85
CA PHE A 126 24.06 2.91 23.84
C PHE A 126 24.81 4.11 24.39
N TYR A 127 24.46 5.33 23.96
CA TYR A 127 25.07 6.56 24.41
C TYR A 127 24.97 6.72 25.93
N PHE A 128 23.77 6.54 26.50
CA PHE A 128 23.57 6.66 27.96
C PHE A 128 24.22 5.54 28.76
N LYS A 129 24.42 4.37 28.16
CA LYS A 129 25.12 3.25 28.83
C LYS A 129 26.61 3.47 28.96
N TYR A 130 27.22 4.22 28.05
CA TYR A 130 28.67 4.43 28.00
C TYR A 130 29.10 5.88 28.32
N LEU A 131 28.17 6.71 28.74
CA LEU A 131 28.47 7.99 29.38
C LEU A 131 28.83 7.78 30.85
#